data_934f23ca87b85296dd9d447bc9a20d1e
#
_entry.id   934f23ca87b85296dd9d447bc9a20d1e
#
_cell.length_a   1.000
_cell.length_b   1.000
_cell.length_c   1.000
_cell.angle_alpha   90.00
_cell.angle_beta   90.00
_cell.angle_gamma   90.00
#
_symmetry.space_group_name_H-M   'P 1'
#
loop_
_entity.id
_entity.type
_entity.pdbx_description
1 polymer ?
#
loop_
_entity_poly.entity_id
_entity_poly.type
_entity_poly.pdbx_seq_one_letter_code
_entity_poly.pdbx_strand_id
1 'polypeptide(L)'
;QLYGRPTMKRVYYSGFIPVNPYDKRLPALDKAPLVRENRLYQADWLMRFYGFRAEEIADEQTPRLDLDIDPKLAWALRNPAFFPVDVNRADYEALLRVPGIGVKSARLIVSSPKSIRSTNTQRHCPPCALWQVTA
;
A
#
# COMPACT_ATOMS: atom_id res chain seq x y z
N GLN A 1 -13.29 -0.70 -11.96
CA GLN A 1 -12.89 -2.13 -11.76
C GLN A 1 -12.40 -2.76 -13.08
N LEU A 2 -11.26 -2.32 -13.57
CA LEU A 2 -10.71 -2.80 -14.86
C LEU A 2 -10.21 -4.26 -14.77
N TYR A 3 -9.65 -4.66 -13.62
CA TYR A 3 -9.13 -6.01 -13.42
C TYR A 3 -10.20 -7.12 -13.26
N GLY A 4 -11.47 -6.77 -13.15
CA GLY A 4 -12.59 -7.74 -13.19
C GLY A 4 -12.88 -8.30 -14.59
N ARG A 5 -12.19 -7.81 -15.62
CA ARG A 5 -12.35 -8.29 -16.99
C ARG A 5 -11.29 -9.36 -17.30
N PRO A 6 -11.66 -10.56 -17.76
CA PRO A 6 -10.73 -11.68 -17.95
C PRO A 6 -9.62 -11.41 -18.97
N THR A 7 -9.78 -10.41 -19.83
CA THR A 7 -8.80 -10.04 -20.86
C THR A 7 -7.74 -9.05 -20.39
N MET A 8 -7.94 -8.35 -19.23
CA MET A 8 -7.04 -7.32 -18.77
C MET A 8 -6.03 -7.87 -17.77
N LYS A 9 -4.77 -7.94 -18.18
CA LYS A 9 -3.68 -8.47 -17.35
C LYS A 9 -2.86 -7.39 -16.65
N ARG A 10 -2.75 -6.21 -17.24
CA ARG A 10 -1.93 -5.11 -16.71
C ARG A 10 -2.41 -3.76 -17.22
N VAL A 11 -2.32 -2.75 -16.35
CA VAL A 11 -2.54 -1.34 -16.69
C VAL A 11 -1.20 -0.62 -16.64
N TYR A 12 -0.95 0.26 -17.60
CA TYR A 12 0.20 1.15 -17.62
C TYR A 12 -0.29 2.56 -17.34
N TYR A 13 0.38 3.23 -16.44
CA TYR A 13 0.15 4.62 -16.10
C TYR A 13 1.27 5.47 -16.69
N SER A 14 0.94 6.65 -17.17
CA SER A 14 1.92 7.61 -17.65
C SER A 14 1.55 9.01 -17.15
N GLY A 15 2.55 9.73 -16.67
CA GLY A 15 2.38 11.12 -16.30
C GLY A 15 2.02 11.96 -17.55
N PHE A 16 0.98 12.77 -17.42
CA PHE A 16 0.59 13.68 -18.49
C PHE A 16 1.65 14.79 -18.68
N ILE A 17 2.07 14.98 -19.92
CA ILE A 17 2.95 16.08 -20.31
C ILE A 17 2.20 16.93 -21.33
N PRO A 18 1.95 18.22 -21.06
CA PRO A 18 1.30 19.09 -22.04
C PRO A 18 2.21 19.33 -23.25
N VAL A 19 1.75 18.94 -24.42
CA VAL A 19 2.45 19.19 -25.70
C VAL A 19 2.22 20.62 -26.16
N ASN A 20 1.02 21.18 -25.90
CA ASN A 20 0.67 22.54 -26.23
C ASN A 20 0.43 23.35 -24.93
N PRO A 21 1.36 24.24 -24.55
CA PRO A 21 1.23 25.07 -23.35
C PRO A 21 0.13 26.14 -23.46
N TYR A 22 -0.36 26.41 -24.66
CA TYR A 22 -1.41 27.42 -24.89
C TYR A 22 -2.83 26.86 -24.82
N ASP A 23 -3.02 25.55 -24.75
CA ASP A 23 -4.34 24.94 -24.65
C ASP A 23 -4.88 25.03 -23.21
N LYS A 24 -5.72 26.03 -22.96
CA LYS A 24 -6.34 26.29 -21.63
C LYS A 24 -7.27 25.18 -21.13
N ARG A 25 -7.63 24.21 -21.96
CA ARG A 25 -8.46 23.05 -21.56
C ARG A 25 -7.65 21.98 -20.83
N LEU A 26 -6.32 22.02 -20.96
CA LEU A 26 -5.39 21.07 -20.36
C LEU A 26 -4.80 21.64 -19.06
N PRO A 27 -4.47 20.78 -18.08
CA PRO A 27 -3.78 21.21 -16.88
C PRO A 27 -2.43 21.85 -17.23
N ALA A 28 -2.16 23.02 -16.70
CA ALA A 28 -0.85 23.65 -16.78
C ALA A 28 0.11 22.92 -15.82
N LEU A 29 0.96 22.06 -16.36
CA LEU A 29 1.96 21.31 -15.62
C LEU A 29 3.34 21.61 -16.20
N ASP A 30 4.26 22.09 -15.39
CA ASP A 30 5.65 22.33 -15.80
C ASP A 30 6.45 21.03 -15.97
N LYS A 31 6.06 19.99 -15.23
CA LYS A 31 6.73 18.67 -15.23
C LYS A 31 5.71 17.54 -15.10
N ALA A 32 6.07 16.37 -15.66
CA ALA A 32 5.29 15.15 -15.46
C ALA A 32 5.17 14.80 -13.98
N PRO A 33 3.97 14.47 -13.48
CA PRO A 33 3.74 14.15 -12.07
C PRO A 33 4.20 12.72 -11.73
N LEU A 34 5.50 12.46 -11.78
CA LEU A 34 6.11 11.13 -11.59
C LEU A 34 5.80 10.50 -10.24
N VAL A 35 5.70 11.31 -9.17
CA VAL A 35 5.33 10.79 -7.84
C VAL A 35 3.93 10.20 -7.89
N ARG A 36 2.98 10.88 -8.53
CA ARG A 36 1.61 10.39 -8.70
C ARG A 36 1.55 9.11 -9.53
N GLU A 37 2.33 9.04 -10.59
CA GLU A 37 2.46 7.83 -11.41
C GLU A 37 2.97 6.66 -10.55
N ASN A 38 4.03 6.85 -9.78
CA ASN A 38 4.56 5.85 -8.87
C ASN A 38 3.53 5.39 -7.82
N ARG A 39 2.74 6.31 -7.24
CA ARG A 39 1.67 5.96 -6.30
C ARG A 39 0.57 5.12 -6.95
N LEU A 40 0.23 5.39 -8.21
CA LEU A 40 -0.71 4.57 -8.96
C LEU A 40 -0.18 3.15 -9.21
N TYR A 41 1.11 3.00 -9.56
CA TYR A 41 1.72 1.69 -9.67
C TYR A 41 1.77 0.94 -8.33
N GLN A 42 2.03 1.62 -7.23
CA GLN A 42 1.99 1.01 -5.89
C GLN A 42 0.57 0.54 -5.54
N ALA A 43 -0.46 1.35 -5.81
CA ALA A 43 -1.85 0.98 -5.60
C ALA A 43 -2.26 -0.23 -6.47
N ASP A 44 -1.88 -0.23 -7.74
CA ASP A 44 -2.07 -1.36 -8.66
C ASP A 44 -1.43 -2.64 -8.13
N TRP A 45 -0.21 -2.53 -7.61
CA TRP A 45 0.51 -3.65 -7.01
C TRP A 45 -0.20 -4.22 -5.79
N LEU A 46 -0.75 -3.36 -4.91
CA LEU A 46 -1.54 -3.76 -3.76
C LEU A 46 -2.80 -4.54 -4.15
N MET A 47 -3.51 -4.08 -5.18
CA MET A 47 -4.71 -4.78 -5.67
C MET A 47 -4.38 -6.15 -6.28
N ARG A 48 -3.27 -6.26 -7.01
CA ARG A 48 -2.92 -7.49 -7.73
C ARG A 48 -2.28 -8.57 -6.86
N PHE A 49 -1.49 -8.20 -5.88
CA PHE A 49 -0.66 -9.15 -5.14
C PHE A 49 -0.93 -9.20 -3.63
N TYR A 50 -1.62 -8.21 -3.09
CA TYR A 50 -1.87 -8.11 -1.65
C TYR A 50 -3.35 -8.23 -1.28
N GLY A 51 -4.22 -8.41 -2.28
CA GLY A 51 -5.65 -8.60 -2.07
C GLY A 51 -6.40 -7.35 -1.59
N PHE A 52 -5.85 -6.15 -1.83
CA PHE A 52 -6.56 -4.90 -1.55
C PHE A 52 -7.64 -4.65 -2.61
N ARG A 53 -8.77 -4.12 -2.18
CA ARG A 53 -9.80 -3.60 -3.07
C ARG A 53 -9.55 -2.12 -3.35
N ALA A 54 -10.06 -1.62 -4.47
CA ALA A 54 -9.89 -0.22 -4.85
C ALA A 54 -10.48 0.74 -3.80
N GLU A 55 -11.63 0.36 -3.21
CA GLU A 55 -12.32 1.13 -2.18
C GLU A 55 -11.55 1.21 -0.86
N GLU A 56 -10.66 0.26 -0.59
CA GLU A 56 -9.78 0.28 0.58
C GLU A 56 -8.60 1.22 0.39
N ILE A 57 -8.16 1.43 -0.85
CA ILE A 57 -7.02 2.28 -1.20
C ILE A 57 -7.46 3.73 -1.34
N ALA A 58 -8.58 3.95 -2.03
CA ALA A 58 -9.18 5.27 -2.24
C ALA A 58 -10.69 5.16 -2.03
N ASP A 59 -11.21 5.88 -1.07
CA ASP A 59 -12.62 5.94 -0.72
C ASP A 59 -13.24 7.31 -1.07
N GLU A 60 -14.51 7.51 -0.76
CA GLU A 60 -15.22 8.78 -1.04
C GLU A 60 -14.65 9.95 -0.23
N GLN A 61 -14.07 9.68 0.96
CA GLN A 61 -13.47 10.70 1.82
C GLN A 61 -12.06 11.04 1.36
N THR A 62 -11.32 10.05 0.84
CA THR A 62 -9.95 10.20 0.33
C THR A 62 -9.86 9.68 -1.12
N PRO A 63 -10.46 10.38 -2.09
CA PRO A 63 -10.55 9.92 -3.47
C PRO A 63 -9.22 10.00 -4.23
N ARG A 64 -8.21 10.62 -3.61
CA ARG A 64 -6.87 10.79 -4.20
C ARG A 64 -5.83 10.06 -3.36
N LEU A 65 -4.87 9.43 -4.04
CA LEU A 65 -3.70 8.86 -3.38
C LEU A 65 -2.84 9.97 -2.77
N ASP A 66 -2.37 9.73 -1.55
CA ASP A 66 -1.39 10.58 -0.90
C ASP A 66 -0.07 10.55 -1.69
N LEU A 67 0.57 11.69 -1.83
CA LEU A 67 1.84 11.80 -2.53
C LEU A 67 3.05 11.57 -1.61
N ASP A 68 2.90 11.86 -0.32
CA ASP A 68 3.98 11.80 0.66
C ASP A 68 4.14 10.40 1.25
N ILE A 69 3.02 9.71 1.49
CA ILE A 69 3.01 8.35 2.06
C ILE A 69 2.57 7.31 1.04
N ASP A 70 3.09 6.08 1.19
CA ASP A 70 2.69 4.98 0.32
C ASP A 70 1.24 4.52 0.61
N PRO A 71 0.51 4.00 -0.39
CA PRO A 71 -0.91 3.65 -0.23
C PRO A 71 -1.17 2.59 0.85
N LYS A 72 -0.23 1.69 1.12
CA LYS A 72 -0.36 0.67 2.16
C LYS A 72 -0.26 1.27 3.55
N LEU A 73 0.67 2.21 3.75
CA LEU A 73 0.80 2.95 5.00
C LEU A 73 -0.41 3.85 5.21
N ALA A 74 -0.87 4.53 4.16
CA ALA A 74 -2.08 5.36 4.22
C ALA A 74 -3.31 4.54 4.65
N TRP A 75 -3.46 3.31 4.13
CA TRP A 75 -4.51 2.40 4.58
C TRP A 75 -4.35 2.03 6.06
N ALA A 76 -3.14 1.69 6.51
CA ALA A 76 -2.89 1.32 7.90
C ALA A 76 -3.22 2.46 8.88
N LEU A 77 -2.89 3.70 8.54
CA LEU A 77 -3.23 4.89 9.34
C LEU A 77 -4.73 5.13 9.44
N ARG A 78 -5.50 4.79 8.40
CA ARG A 78 -6.96 4.87 8.42
C ARG A 78 -7.63 3.72 9.18
N ASN A 79 -6.90 2.62 9.42
CA ASN A 79 -7.43 1.43 10.07
C ASN A 79 -6.63 1.07 11.35
N PRO A 80 -6.53 1.96 12.34
CA PRO A 80 -5.73 1.71 13.55
C PRO A 80 -6.25 0.52 14.36
N ALA A 81 -7.55 0.23 14.31
CA ALA A 81 -8.14 -0.91 15.00
C ALA A 81 -7.66 -2.28 14.49
N PHE A 82 -7.08 -2.34 13.29
CA PHE A 82 -6.47 -3.56 12.75
C PHE A 82 -5.13 -3.89 13.43
N PHE A 83 -4.51 -2.92 14.08
CA PHE A 83 -3.19 -3.04 14.69
C PHE A 83 -3.26 -3.00 16.23
N PRO A 84 -2.34 -3.66 16.94
CA PRO A 84 -1.19 -4.41 16.45
C PRO A 84 -1.57 -5.80 15.91
N VAL A 85 -0.79 -6.30 14.95
CA VAL A 85 -0.96 -7.63 14.38
C VAL A 85 0.02 -8.60 15.03
N ASP A 86 -0.49 -9.66 15.67
CA ASP A 86 0.36 -10.71 16.24
C ASP A 86 0.91 -11.63 15.14
N VAL A 87 2.19 -11.49 14.85
CA VAL A 87 2.90 -12.22 13.79
C VAL A 87 2.83 -13.75 13.95
N ASN A 88 2.67 -14.25 15.21
CA ASN A 88 2.62 -15.67 15.48
C ASN A 88 1.23 -16.28 15.20
N ARG A 89 0.19 -15.47 15.22
CA ARG A 89 -1.21 -15.90 15.06
C ARG A 89 -1.81 -15.44 13.74
N ALA A 90 -1.29 -14.36 13.18
CA ALA A 90 -1.81 -13.78 11.96
C ALA A 90 -1.74 -14.77 10.79
N ASP A 91 -2.76 -14.76 9.98
CA ASP A 91 -2.77 -15.43 8.69
C ASP A 91 -1.96 -14.65 7.64
N TYR A 92 -1.80 -15.26 6.47
CA TYR A 92 -1.05 -14.66 5.38
C TYR A 92 -1.63 -13.32 4.93
N GLU A 93 -2.94 -13.20 4.86
CA GLU A 93 -3.63 -12.01 4.37
C GLU A 93 -3.49 -10.84 5.36
N ALA A 94 -3.61 -11.12 6.66
CA ALA A 94 -3.38 -10.12 7.69
C ALA A 94 -1.94 -9.60 7.69
N LEU A 95 -0.96 -10.49 7.51
CA LEU A 95 0.45 -10.09 7.39
C LEU A 95 0.69 -9.22 6.16
N LEU A 96 0.02 -9.50 5.04
CA LEU A 96 0.11 -8.67 3.84
C LEU A 96 -0.44 -7.25 4.04
N ARG A 97 -1.29 -7.02 5.05
CA ARG A 97 -1.81 -5.69 5.39
C ARG A 97 -0.81 -4.83 6.17
N VAL A 98 0.17 -5.46 6.83
CA VAL A 98 1.16 -4.73 7.65
C VAL A 98 2.14 -3.97 6.76
N PRO A 99 2.30 -2.64 6.95
CA PRO A 99 3.33 -1.87 6.25
C PRO A 99 4.72 -2.46 6.48
N GLY A 100 5.53 -2.51 5.41
CA GLY A 100 6.88 -3.11 5.47
C GLY A 100 6.92 -4.63 5.25
N ILE A 101 5.81 -5.36 5.43
CA ILE A 101 5.77 -6.80 5.15
C ILE A 101 5.34 -7.02 3.69
N GLY A 102 6.25 -7.59 2.90
CA GLY A 102 6.00 -7.98 1.51
C GLY A 102 5.54 -9.43 1.37
N VAL A 103 5.13 -9.82 0.15
CA VAL A 103 4.69 -11.18 -0.21
C VAL A 103 5.72 -12.24 0.21
N LYS A 104 7.00 -12.01 -0.05
CA LYS A 104 8.08 -12.94 0.30
C LYS A 104 8.20 -13.10 1.81
N SER A 105 8.24 -11.99 2.55
CA SER A 105 8.33 -11.97 4.01
C SER A 105 7.11 -12.63 4.67
N ALA A 106 5.90 -12.32 4.21
CA ALA A 106 4.68 -12.93 4.71
C ALA A 106 4.68 -14.45 4.52
N ARG A 107 5.10 -14.94 3.34
CA ARG A 107 5.23 -16.39 3.09
C ARG A 107 6.24 -17.04 4.02
N LEU A 108 7.41 -16.44 4.22
CA LEU A 108 8.43 -16.94 5.14
C LEU A 108 7.89 -17.01 6.57
N ILE A 109 7.22 -15.97 7.04
CA ILE A 109 6.62 -15.93 8.37
C ILE A 109 5.60 -17.05 8.54
N VAL A 110 4.71 -17.25 7.58
CA VAL A 110 3.68 -18.30 7.67
C VAL A 110 4.28 -19.69 7.61
N SER A 111 5.31 -19.91 6.80
CA SER A 111 5.96 -21.21 6.66
C SER A 111 6.93 -21.56 7.80
N SER A 112 7.32 -20.57 8.61
CA SER A 112 8.23 -20.80 9.73
C SER A 112 7.54 -21.50 10.89
N PRO A 113 8.20 -22.48 11.56
CA PRO A 113 7.67 -23.09 12.78
C PRO A 113 7.35 -22.05 13.84
N LYS A 114 6.27 -22.27 14.59
CA LYS A 114 5.80 -21.32 15.63
C LYS A 114 6.89 -20.98 16.66
N SER A 115 7.76 -21.92 17.00
CA SER A 115 8.89 -21.72 17.91
C SER A 115 9.92 -20.71 17.39
N ILE A 116 10.12 -20.65 16.07
CA ILE A 116 11.07 -19.69 15.43
C ILE A 116 10.43 -18.31 15.30
N ARG A 117 9.11 -18.24 15.08
CA ARG A 117 8.39 -16.96 15.05
C ARG A 117 8.52 -16.19 16.36
N SER A 118 8.38 -16.87 17.51
CA SER A 118 8.43 -16.22 18.83
C SER A 118 9.81 -15.65 19.15
N THR A 119 10.91 -16.29 18.72
CA THR A 119 12.28 -15.83 19.01
C THR A 119 12.74 -14.66 18.14
N ASN A 120 12.18 -14.52 16.93
CA ASN A 120 12.61 -13.47 16.01
C ASN A 120 11.89 -12.12 16.26
N THR A 121 10.72 -12.15 16.91
CA THR A 121 9.97 -10.92 17.25
C THR A 121 10.68 -10.08 18.32
N GLN A 122 11.48 -10.71 19.20
CA GLN A 122 12.23 -9.99 20.23
C GLN A 122 13.52 -9.32 19.74
N ARG A 123 14.07 -9.74 18.59
CA ARG A 123 15.35 -9.24 18.11
C ARG A 123 15.29 -8.09 17.09
N HIS A 124 14.12 -7.79 16.52
CA HIS A 124 13.98 -6.82 15.43
C HIS A 124 12.87 -5.79 15.64
N CYS A 125 12.33 -5.69 16.83
CA CYS A 125 11.50 -4.54 17.17
C CYS A 125 12.40 -3.50 17.83
N PRO A 126 12.79 -2.40 17.17
CA PRO A 126 13.20 -1.22 17.91
C PRO A 126 12.03 -0.87 18.84
N PRO A 127 12.29 -0.34 20.04
CA PRO A 127 11.24 -0.10 21.02
C PRO A 127 10.11 0.69 20.34
N CYS A 128 8.89 0.17 20.46
CA CYS A 128 7.66 0.77 19.93
C CYS A 128 7.33 2.12 20.62
N ALA A 129 8.31 3.02 20.68
CA ALA A 129 8.19 4.35 21.29
C ALA A 129 7.48 5.37 20.38
N LEU A 130 7.09 4.98 19.15
CA LEU A 130 6.51 5.92 18.18
C LEU A 130 4.99 5.80 18.00
N TRP A 131 4.29 4.96 18.77
CA TRP A 131 2.84 4.81 18.67
C TRP A 131 2.08 5.16 19.94
N GLN A 132 2.72 5.85 20.89
CA GLN A 132 1.97 6.53 21.95
C GLN A 132 1.64 7.95 21.49
N VAL A 133 0.57 8.08 20.74
CA VAL A 133 -0.15 9.35 20.65
C VAL A 133 -0.93 9.48 21.94
N THR A 134 -0.38 10.17 22.90
CA THR A 134 -1.13 10.68 24.04
C THR A 134 -2.17 11.68 23.55
N ALA A 135 -3.41 11.46 23.99
CA ALA A 135 -4.56 12.36 23.83
C ALA A 135 -4.24 13.80 24.29
#